data_ac399686cdbaf859a5d5fc5381ffa492
#
_entry.id   ac399686cdbaf859a5d5fc5381ffa492
#
_cell.length_a   1.000
_cell.length_b   1.000
_cell.length_c   1.000
_cell.angle_alpha   90.00
_cell.angle_beta   90.00
_cell.angle_gamma   90.00
#
_symmetry.space_group_name_H-M   'P 1'
#
loop_
_entity.id
_entity.type
_entity.pdbx_description
1 polymer ?
#
loop_
_entity_poly.entity_id
_entity_poly.type
_entity_poly.pdbx_seq_one_letter_code
_entity_poly.pdbx_strand_id
1 'polypeptide(L)'
;MQHYIHKVCPVILRQREESWQILAFRHPQAGTQLIKGTLEAGEQPESAVLRELAEESGINRAIVVEKIGELDIDEAEQHWHIFLCQPTGILLEESSFFTTDGGGHIFQFFWHSLAEAPDKSWHKLFRTALAFIQAWHQARQVATLLV
;
A
#
# COMPACT_ATOMS: atom_id res chain seq x y z
N MET A 1 -7.80 -26.98 5.16
CA MET A 1 -8.01 -25.54 5.35
C MET A 1 -6.66 -24.87 5.51
N GLN A 2 -6.37 -23.89 4.66
CA GLN A 2 -5.11 -23.16 4.74
C GLN A 2 -5.23 -22.00 5.69
N HIS A 3 -4.21 -21.86 6.55
CA HIS A 3 -4.15 -20.78 7.52
C HIS A 3 -3.16 -19.72 7.02
N TYR A 4 -3.69 -18.78 6.23
CA TYR A 4 -2.87 -17.69 5.72
C TYR A 4 -2.64 -16.65 6.81
N ILE A 5 -1.46 -16.04 6.77
CA ILE A 5 -1.17 -14.90 7.62
C ILE A 5 -1.89 -13.68 7.05
N HIS A 6 -2.64 -13.00 7.88
CA HIS A 6 -3.36 -11.81 7.47
C HIS A 6 -2.45 -10.59 7.50
N LYS A 7 -2.41 -9.88 6.38
CA LYS A 7 -1.64 -8.64 6.21
C LYS A 7 -2.61 -7.50 5.96
N VAL A 8 -2.19 -6.30 6.33
CA VAL A 8 -2.90 -5.06 6.02
C VAL A 8 -2.03 -4.19 5.14
N CYS A 9 -2.63 -3.54 4.15
CA CYS A 9 -1.92 -2.71 3.18
C CYS A 9 -2.63 -1.37 3.03
N PRO A 10 -2.08 -0.29 3.60
CA PRO A 10 -2.62 1.04 3.39
C PRO A 10 -2.19 1.57 2.03
N VAL A 11 -3.15 2.04 1.24
CA VAL A 11 -2.91 2.62 -0.07
C VAL A 11 -3.18 4.12 0.00
N ILE A 12 -2.20 4.92 -0.40
CA ILE A 12 -2.35 6.36 -0.49
C ILE A 12 -2.23 6.77 -1.94
N LEU A 13 -3.29 7.38 -2.46
CA LEU A 13 -3.34 7.87 -3.83
C LEU A 13 -3.35 9.40 -3.84
N ARG A 14 -2.80 9.96 -4.92
CA ARG A 14 -2.95 11.38 -5.21
C ARG A 14 -3.16 11.57 -6.69
N GLN A 15 -3.82 12.65 -7.06
CA GLN A 15 -3.93 13.06 -8.46
C GLN A 15 -3.04 14.28 -8.68
N ARG A 16 -2.20 14.21 -9.70
CA ARG A 16 -1.30 15.31 -10.08
C ARG A 16 -1.32 15.44 -11.59
N GLU A 17 -1.75 16.60 -12.11
CA GLU A 17 -1.78 16.87 -13.55
C GLU A 17 -2.51 15.79 -14.36
N GLU A 18 -3.69 15.41 -13.95
CA GLU A 18 -4.50 14.37 -14.60
C GLU A 18 -3.94 12.95 -14.44
N SER A 19 -2.84 12.79 -13.71
CA SER A 19 -2.24 11.48 -13.46
C SER A 19 -2.49 11.03 -12.03
N TRP A 20 -2.94 9.80 -11.87
CA TRP A 20 -3.07 9.20 -10.56
C TRP A 20 -1.78 8.50 -10.17
N GLN A 21 -1.40 8.67 -8.91
CA GLN A 21 -0.16 8.11 -8.37
C GLN A 21 -0.42 7.44 -7.04
N ILE A 22 0.38 6.41 -6.75
CA ILE A 22 0.34 5.66 -5.51
C ILE A 22 1.66 5.84 -4.75
N LEU A 23 1.57 6.02 -3.44
CA LEU A 23 2.76 6.11 -2.60
C LEU A 23 3.42 4.73 -2.49
N ALA A 24 4.70 4.66 -2.82
CA ALA A 24 5.51 3.45 -2.77
C ALA A 24 6.85 3.78 -2.14
N PHE A 25 7.65 2.75 -1.82
CA PHE A 25 8.99 3.01 -1.30
C PHE A 25 9.99 1.99 -1.82
N ARG A 26 11.27 2.39 -1.81
CA ARG A 26 12.37 1.50 -2.12
C ARG A 26 12.96 0.99 -0.82
N HIS A 27 12.88 -0.34 -0.65
CA HIS A 27 13.54 -1.03 0.44
C HIS A 27 15.02 -1.20 0.07
N PRO A 28 15.97 -0.98 0.99
CA PRO A 28 17.40 -1.05 0.63
C PRO A 28 17.85 -2.43 0.16
N GLN A 29 17.12 -3.50 0.50
CA GLN A 29 17.52 -4.87 0.21
C GLN A 29 16.45 -5.66 -0.55
N ALA A 30 15.19 -5.23 -0.54
CA ALA A 30 14.09 -6.07 -1.00
C ALA A 30 13.26 -5.46 -2.13
N GLY A 31 13.74 -4.40 -2.75
CA GLY A 31 13.08 -3.79 -3.91
C GLY A 31 11.95 -2.84 -3.56
N THR A 32 11.25 -2.40 -4.59
CA THR A 32 10.14 -1.46 -4.46
C THR A 32 8.92 -2.16 -3.88
N GLN A 33 8.27 -1.51 -2.93
CA GLN A 33 7.16 -2.08 -2.17
C GLN A 33 6.09 -1.02 -1.87
N LEU A 34 4.91 -1.50 -1.50
CA LEU A 34 3.89 -0.73 -0.82
C LEU A 34 4.00 -1.02 0.68
N ILE A 35 3.44 -0.15 1.50
CA ILE A 35 3.40 -0.38 2.94
C ILE A 35 2.54 -1.59 3.24
N LYS A 36 3.02 -2.49 4.10
CA LYS A 36 2.32 -3.70 4.48
C LYS A 36 2.80 -4.16 5.83
N GLY A 37 1.89 -4.69 6.63
CA GLY A 37 2.27 -5.28 7.90
C GLY A 37 1.31 -6.36 8.34
N THR A 38 1.64 -7.05 9.41
CA THR A 38 0.86 -8.16 9.92
C THR A 38 -0.29 -7.67 10.78
N LEU A 39 -1.49 -8.20 10.53
CA LEU A 39 -2.63 -8.00 11.40
C LEU A 39 -2.38 -8.77 12.71
N GLU A 40 -2.44 -8.07 13.82
CA GLU A 40 -2.21 -8.69 15.12
C GLU A 40 -3.50 -9.28 15.69
N ALA A 41 -3.36 -10.25 16.61
CA ALA A 41 -4.50 -10.90 17.21
C ALA A 41 -5.41 -9.89 17.93
N GLY A 42 -6.71 -9.96 17.66
CA GLY A 42 -7.68 -9.05 18.26
C GLY A 42 -7.75 -7.65 17.65
N GLU A 43 -6.89 -7.38 16.68
CA GLU A 43 -6.84 -6.07 16.03
C GLU A 43 -7.83 -6.01 14.87
N GLN A 44 -8.53 -4.88 14.73
CA GLN A 44 -9.38 -4.67 13.56
C GLN A 44 -8.52 -4.25 12.36
N PRO A 45 -8.81 -4.74 11.15
CA PRO A 45 -8.00 -4.37 9.97
C PRO A 45 -7.90 -2.86 9.76
N GLU A 46 -8.96 -2.11 9.99
CA GLU A 46 -8.97 -0.66 9.82
C GLU A 46 -8.01 0.05 10.78
N SER A 47 -7.89 -0.45 12.00
CA SER A 47 -6.95 0.09 12.98
C SER A 47 -5.52 -0.34 12.66
N ALA A 48 -5.36 -1.59 12.24
CA ALA A 48 -4.05 -2.15 11.89
C ALA A 48 -3.42 -1.41 10.72
N VAL A 49 -4.23 -1.07 9.70
CA VAL A 49 -3.72 -0.40 8.51
C VAL A 49 -3.17 0.98 8.83
N LEU A 50 -3.79 1.71 9.75
CA LEU A 50 -3.29 3.02 10.18
C LEU A 50 -2.03 2.88 11.05
N ARG A 51 -1.98 1.85 11.88
CA ARG A 51 -0.80 1.57 12.69
C ARG A 51 0.41 1.26 11.81
N GLU A 52 0.24 0.38 10.82
CA GLU A 52 1.32 0.03 9.90
C GLU A 52 1.77 1.22 9.06
N LEU A 53 0.82 2.06 8.64
CA LEU A 53 1.15 3.29 7.93
C LEU A 53 2.08 4.17 8.76
N ALA A 54 1.76 4.35 10.05
CA ALA A 54 2.59 5.15 10.93
C ALA A 54 3.95 4.52 11.19
N GLU A 55 3.99 3.20 11.41
CA GLU A 55 5.24 2.49 11.73
C GLU A 55 6.23 2.48 10.57
N GLU A 56 5.74 2.37 9.32
CA GLU A 56 6.62 2.24 8.16
C GLU A 56 6.87 3.54 7.42
N SER A 57 6.04 4.55 7.58
CA SER A 57 6.21 5.82 6.86
C SER A 57 6.25 7.05 7.74
N GLY A 58 5.89 6.92 9.01
CA GLY A 58 5.77 8.08 9.89
C GLY A 58 4.49 8.88 9.70
N ILE A 59 3.63 8.48 8.77
CA ILE A 59 2.34 9.15 8.55
C ILE A 59 1.40 8.73 9.67
N ASN A 60 1.28 9.56 10.69
CA ASN A 60 0.52 9.25 11.90
C ASN A 60 -0.85 9.93 11.98
N ARG A 61 -1.21 10.70 10.95
CA ARG A 61 -2.53 11.35 10.86
C ARG A 61 -3.14 11.02 9.50
N ALA A 62 -4.00 10.02 9.51
CA ALA A 62 -4.68 9.58 8.30
C ALA A 62 -6.02 8.95 8.70
N ILE A 63 -6.93 8.88 7.73
CA ILE A 63 -8.21 8.20 7.90
C ILE A 63 -8.30 7.09 6.88
N VAL A 64 -9.05 6.04 7.21
CA VAL A 64 -9.45 5.01 6.26
C VAL A 64 -10.64 5.56 5.49
N VAL A 65 -10.51 5.64 4.17
CA VAL A 65 -11.58 6.13 3.30
C VAL A 65 -12.52 5.02 2.91
N GLU A 66 -11.97 3.89 2.44
CA GLU A 66 -12.77 2.74 2.05
C GLU A 66 -11.90 1.51 1.90
N LYS A 67 -12.52 0.35 1.91
CA LYS A 67 -11.85 -0.92 1.63
C LYS A 67 -11.73 -1.09 0.11
N ILE A 68 -10.51 -1.32 -0.37
CA ILE A 68 -10.26 -1.62 -1.77
C ILE A 68 -10.63 -3.08 -2.06
N GLY A 69 -10.22 -3.99 -1.18
CA GLY A 69 -10.56 -5.38 -1.32
C GLY A 69 -9.66 -6.28 -0.50
N GLU A 70 -9.77 -7.58 -0.76
CA GLU A 70 -8.95 -8.61 -0.15
C GLU A 70 -8.29 -9.42 -1.25
N LEU A 71 -7.05 -9.83 -1.00
CA LEU A 71 -6.24 -10.52 -2.01
C LEU A 71 -5.47 -11.64 -1.35
N ASP A 72 -5.61 -12.86 -1.88
CA ASP A 72 -4.77 -13.98 -1.47
C ASP A 72 -3.51 -14.02 -2.33
N ILE A 73 -2.37 -14.13 -1.68
CA ILE A 73 -1.10 -14.37 -2.35
C ILE A 73 -0.65 -15.75 -1.90
N ASP A 74 -1.00 -16.75 -2.70
CA ASP A 74 -0.90 -18.18 -2.32
C ASP A 74 0.55 -18.62 -2.11
N GLU A 75 1.47 -18.16 -2.95
CA GLU A 75 2.88 -18.54 -2.84
C GLU A 75 3.54 -18.04 -1.55
N ALA A 76 2.96 -17.03 -0.91
CA ALA A 76 3.44 -16.51 0.36
C ALA A 76 2.54 -16.93 1.53
N GLU A 77 1.44 -17.61 1.25
CA GLU A 77 0.43 -17.98 2.25
C GLU A 77 -0.04 -16.76 3.04
N GLN A 78 -0.35 -15.69 2.33
CA GLN A 78 -0.82 -14.43 2.91
C GLN A 78 -2.18 -14.04 2.36
N HIS A 79 -3.01 -13.48 3.23
CA HIS A 79 -4.28 -12.87 2.89
C HIS A 79 -4.20 -11.38 3.21
N TRP A 80 -4.33 -10.54 2.21
CA TRP A 80 -4.14 -9.10 2.35
C TRP A 80 -5.47 -8.38 2.42
N HIS A 81 -5.59 -7.48 3.40
CA HIS A 81 -6.69 -6.52 3.51
C HIS A 81 -6.16 -5.17 3.05
N ILE A 82 -6.71 -4.66 1.94
CA ILE A 82 -6.19 -3.47 1.27
C ILE A 82 -7.19 -2.33 1.44
N PHE A 83 -6.73 -1.20 1.97
CA PHE A 83 -7.58 -0.05 2.28
C PHE A 83 -7.03 1.21 1.64
N LEU A 84 -7.94 2.02 1.08
CA LEU A 84 -7.60 3.38 0.68
C LEU A 84 -7.57 4.25 1.93
N CYS A 85 -6.45 4.91 2.15
CA CYS A 85 -6.24 5.80 3.28
C CYS A 85 -5.91 7.20 2.78
N GLN A 86 -6.32 8.22 3.53
CA GLN A 86 -6.03 9.60 3.19
C GLN A 86 -5.34 10.26 4.36
N PRO A 87 -4.08 10.71 4.17
CA PRO A 87 -3.39 11.46 5.20
C PRO A 87 -3.93 12.88 5.30
N THR A 88 -3.82 13.47 6.49
CA THR A 88 -4.07 14.90 6.66
C THR A 88 -2.76 15.64 6.43
N GLY A 89 -2.80 16.69 5.62
CA GLY A 89 -1.63 17.47 5.28
C GLY A 89 -1.00 17.08 3.95
N ILE A 90 0.08 17.75 3.61
CA ILE A 90 0.76 17.60 2.33
C ILE A 90 1.91 16.61 2.48
N LEU A 91 1.97 15.63 1.58
CA LEU A 91 3.08 14.68 1.52
C LEU A 91 4.14 15.20 0.56
N LEU A 92 5.40 14.93 0.89
CA LEU A 92 6.53 15.33 0.06
C LEU A 92 6.59 14.50 -1.22
N GLU A 93 7.22 15.08 -2.26
CA GLU A 93 7.46 14.36 -3.52
C GLU A 93 8.33 13.14 -3.28
N GLU A 94 9.38 13.30 -2.49
CA GLU A 94 10.26 12.23 -2.05
C GLU A 94 10.58 12.43 -0.59
N SER A 95 10.70 11.36 0.15
CA SER A 95 11.06 11.41 1.55
C SER A 95 11.71 10.10 1.99
N SER A 96 12.43 10.15 3.10
CA SER A 96 13.03 8.97 3.71
C SER A 96 12.49 8.82 5.11
N PHE A 97 12.29 7.58 5.52
CA PHE A 97 11.83 7.28 6.87
C PHE A 97 12.57 6.07 7.42
N PHE A 98 13.13 6.21 8.62
CA PHE A 98 13.75 5.09 9.32
C PHE A 98 12.69 4.34 10.11
N THR A 99 12.46 3.09 9.74
CA THR A 99 11.58 2.20 10.48
C THR A 99 12.40 1.24 11.33
N THR A 100 11.90 0.91 12.51
CA THR A 100 12.53 -0.10 13.37
C THR A 100 12.07 -1.52 13.03
N ASP A 101 11.06 -1.66 12.19
CA ASP A 101 10.59 -2.97 11.74
C ASP A 101 11.69 -3.72 11.01
N GLY A 102 11.74 -5.04 11.23
CA GLY A 102 12.69 -5.91 10.55
C GLY A 102 14.15 -5.64 10.85
N GLY A 103 14.46 -5.02 12.00
CA GLY A 103 15.84 -4.75 12.40
C GLY A 103 16.36 -3.38 12.04
N GLY A 104 15.51 -2.51 11.49
CA GLY A 104 15.85 -1.13 11.16
C GLY A 104 16.30 -0.95 9.73
N HIS A 105 15.53 -0.18 8.98
CA HIS A 105 15.82 0.13 7.57
C HIS A 105 15.39 1.57 7.26
N ILE A 106 16.05 2.16 6.27
CA ILE A 106 15.61 3.44 5.72
C ILE A 106 14.81 3.14 4.46
N PHE A 107 13.53 3.51 4.47
CA PHE A 107 12.65 3.40 3.31
C PHE A 107 12.64 4.73 2.56
N GLN A 108 12.85 4.67 1.25
CA GLN A 108 12.83 5.86 0.39
C GLN A 108 11.50 5.93 -0.34
N PHE A 109 10.64 6.86 0.07
CA PHE A 109 9.29 7.01 -0.47
C PHE A 109 9.28 7.84 -1.75
N PHE A 110 8.43 7.47 -2.67
CA PHE A 110 8.22 8.16 -3.94
C PHE A 110 6.81 7.87 -4.44
N TRP A 111 6.43 8.55 -5.52
CA TRP A 111 5.13 8.37 -6.15
C TRP A 111 5.26 7.59 -7.44
N HIS A 112 4.50 6.51 -7.57
CA HIS A 112 4.47 5.67 -8.77
C HIS A 112 3.18 5.94 -9.53
N SER A 113 3.27 6.11 -10.87
CA SER A 113 2.09 6.29 -11.70
C SER A 113 1.24 5.01 -11.71
N LEU A 114 -0.06 5.15 -11.46
CA LEU A 114 -0.99 4.02 -11.56
C LEU A 114 -1.19 3.55 -13.00
N ALA A 115 -0.76 4.33 -13.98
CA ALA A 115 -0.81 3.92 -15.39
C ALA A 115 0.37 3.04 -15.79
N GLU A 116 1.39 2.94 -14.94
CA GLU A 116 2.59 2.17 -15.25
C GLU A 116 2.59 0.83 -14.51
N ALA A 117 2.82 -0.25 -15.28
CA ALA A 117 3.01 -1.57 -14.69
C ALA A 117 4.28 -1.59 -13.84
N PRO A 118 4.34 -2.40 -12.77
CA PRO A 118 5.55 -2.51 -11.98
C PRO A 118 6.66 -3.18 -12.80
N ASP A 119 7.86 -2.62 -12.74
CA ASP A 119 9.03 -3.19 -13.40
C ASP A 119 9.73 -4.22 -12.49
N LYS A 120 10.92 -4.67 -12.93
CA LYS A 120 11.67 -5.69 -12.22
C LYS A 120 12.19 -5.23 -10.86
N SER A 121 12.23 -3.93 -10.59
CA SER A 121 12.67 -3.40 -9.30
C SER A 121 11.66 -3.65 -8.19
N TRP A 122 10.41 -3.91 -8.55
CA TRP A 122 9.35 -4.21 -7.60
C TRP A 122 9.50 -5.61 -7.03
N HIS A 123 9.37 -5.73 -5.72
CA HIS A 123 9.31 -7.02 -5.06
C HIS A 123 8.11 -7.81 -5.61
N LYS A 124 8.30 -9.11 -5.84
CA LYS A 124 7.32 -9.98 -6.50
C LYS A 124 5.91 -9.90 -5.91
N LEU A 125 5.78 -9.96 -4.60
CA LEU A 125 4.47 -9.91 -3.93
C LEU A 125 3.75 -8.60 -4.21
N PHE A 126 4.52 -7.51 -4.27
CA PHE A 126 3.96 -6.17 -4.47
C PHE A 126 3.60 -5.89 -5.93
N ARG A 127 4.21 -6.63 -6.87
CA ARG A 127 3.74 -6.57 -8.26
C ARG A 127 2.31 -7.09 -8.38
N THR A 128 2.02 -8.19 -7.68
CA THR A 128 0.66 -8.74 -7.64
C THR A 128 -0.32 -7.78 -6.97
N ALA A 129 0.06 -7.23 -5.83
CA ALA A 129 -0.78 -6.27 -5.12
C ALA A 129 -1.04 -5.00 -5.93
N LEU A 130 -0.01 -4.47 -6.58
CA LEU A 130 -0.16 -3.27 -7.41
C LEU A 130 -1.12 -3.52 -8.57
N ALA A 131 -1.00 -4.67 -9.24
CA ALA A 131 -1.90 -5.02 -10.34
C ALA A 131 -3.36 -5.09 -9.87
N PHE A 132 -3.60 -5.65 -8.69
CA PHE A 132 -4.92 -5.69 -8.08
C PHE A 132 -5.47 -4.28 -7.83
N ILE A 133 -4.65 -3.40 -7.28
CA ILE A 133 -5.04 -2.01 -6.99
C ILE A 133 -5.29 -1.24 -8.29
N GLN A 134 -4.45 -1.44 -9.30
CA GLN A 134 -4.63 -0.80 -10.61
C GLN A 134 -5.96 -1.20 -11.25
N ALA A 135 -6.32 -2.48 -11.20
CA ALA A 135 -7.57 -2.97 -11.73
C ALA A 135 -8.78 -2.38 -10.99
N TRP A 136 -8.71 -2.32 -9.66
CA TRP A 136 -9.74 -1.68 -8.85
C TRP A 136 -9.92 -0.21 -9.23
N HIS A 137 -8.80 0.52 -9.34
CA HIS A 137 -8.83 1.94 -9.67
C HIS A 137 -9.42 2.17 -11.06
N GLN A 138 -9.00 1.37 -12.04
CA GLN A 138 -9.48 1.48 -13.42
C GLN A 138 -10.98 1.21 -13.51
N ALA A 139 -11.47 0.18 -12.83
CA ALA A 139 -12.90 -0.13 -12.79
C ALA A 139 -13.71 1.01 -12.18
N ARG A 140 -13.18 1.65 -11.16
CA ARG A 140 -13.80 2.79 -10.50
C ARG A 140 -13.87 4.01 -11.42
N GLN A 141 -12.82 4.27 -12.22
CA GLN A 141 -12.82 5.36 -13.18
C GLN A 141 -13.86 5.14 -14.27
N VAL A 142 -14.00 3.92 -14.78
CA VAL A 142 -15.01 3.57 -15.78
C VAL A 142 -16.42 3.76 -15.20
N ALA A 143 -16.66 3.30 -13.97
CA ALA A 143 -17.96 3.47 -13.31
C ALA A 143 -18.34 4.95 -13.17
N THR A 144 -17.35 5.81 -12.87
CA THR A 144 -17.58 7.26 -12.77
C THR A 144 -17.98 7.86 -14.11
N LEU A 145 -17.41 7.38 -15.22
CA LEU A 145 -17.74 7.87 -16.55
C LEU A 145 -19.14 7.49 -17.02
N LEU A 146 -19.70 6.42 -16.44
CA LEU A 146 -21.03 5.91 -16.82
C LEU A 146 -22.19 6.58 -16.07
N VAL A 147 -21.89 7.44 -15.13
CA VAL A 147 -22.93 8.12 -14.31
C VAL A 147 -23.38 9.44 -14.94
#